data_f4cb5a126cf0d087d5ffd99d23622081
#
_entry.id   f4cb5a126cf0d087d5ffd99d23622081
#
_cell.length_a   1.000
_cell.length_b   1.000
_cell.length_c   1.000
_cell.angle_alpha   90.00
_cell.angle_beta   90.00
_cell.angle_gamma   90.00
#
_symmetry.space_group_name_H-M   'P 1'
#
loop_
_entity.id
_entity.type
_entity.pdbx_description
1 polymer ?
#
loop_
_entity_poly.entity_id
_entity_poly.type
_entity_poly.pdbx_seq_one_letter_code
_entity_poly.pdbx_strand_id
1 'polypeptide(L)'
;MDIDAMQDLLKEFEGKWCRIYFDNDTKSILKILKVSSGNMLCQNVHGSKKLISDYEIRNVEEFTGLILATGEQVQNGIVISTQQVIQHANNNK
;
A
#
# COMPACT_ATOMS: atom_id res chain seq x y z
N MET A 1 1.08 -4.13 19.96
CA MET A 1 0.02 -3.09 19.90
C MET A 1 -1.33 -3.73 20.12
N ASP A 2 -2.21 -3.04 20.83
CA ASP A 2 -3.58 -3.48 21.07
C ASP A 2 -4.32 -3.56 19.73
N ILE A 3 -5.06 -4.66 19.51
CA ILE A 3 -5.80 -4.86 18.25
C ILE A 3 -6.85 -3.78 18.04
N ASP A 4 -7.56 -3.37 19.11
CA ASP A 4 -8.57 -2.33 18.99
C ASP A 4 -7.95 -0.99 18.63
N ALA A 5 -6.81 -0.65 19.22
CA ALA A 5 -6.10 0.58 18.88
C ALA A 5 -5.59 0.53 17.44
N MET A 6 -5.13 -0.62 16.98
CA MET A 6 -4.68 -0.79 15.61
C MET A 6 -5.84 -0.61 14.62
N GLN A 7 -7.02 -1.18 14.91
CA GLN A 7 -8.18 -1.03 14.04
C GLN A 7 -8.62 0.44 13.96
N ASP A 8 -8.63 1.15 15.07
CA ASP A 8 -8.97 2.57 15.07
C ASP A 8 -8.00 3.37 14.21
N LEU A 9 -6.70 3.07 14.32
CA LEU A 9 -5.69 3.73 13.51
C LEU A 9 -5.89 3.43 12.02
N LEU A 10 -6.14 2.17 11.67
CA LEU A 10 -6.35 1.77 10.28
C LEU A 10 -7.58 2.44 9.68
N LYS A 11 -8.65 2.60 10.46
CA LYS A 11 -9.86 3.28 9.97
C LYS A 11 -9.61 4.74 9.62
N GLU A 12 -8.70 5.40 10.34
CA GLU A 12 -8.32 6.78 10.03
C GLU A 12 -7.65 6.89 8.67
N PHE A 13 -7.07 5.81 8.19
CA PHE A 13 -6.37 5.77 6.90
C PHE A 13 -7.21 5.22 5.77
N GLU A 14 -8.50 4.94 5.98
CA GLU A 14 -9.34 4.47 4.87
C GLU A 14 -9.35 5.49 3.73
N GLY A 15 -9.18 4.97 2.50
CA GLY A 15 -9.10 5.80 1.30
C GLY A 15 -7.72 6.39 1.03
N LYS A 16 -6.74 6.12 1.88
CA LYS A 16 -5.41 6.71 1.76
C LYS A 16 -4.35 5.67 1.42
N TRP A 17 -3.32 6.13 0.73
CA TRP A 17 -2.11 5.33 0.50
C TRP A 17 -1.27 5.34 1.77
N CYS A 18 -0.80 4.15 2.17
CA CYS A 18 -0.05 3.98 3.42
C CYS A 18 1.15 3.08 3.20
N ARG A 19 2.16 3.27 4.04
CA ARG A 19 3.24 2.31 4.19
C ARG A 19 2.89 1.40 5.36
N ILE A 20 2.76 0.11 5.08
CA ILE A 20 2.35 -0.86 6.08
C ILE A 20 3.53 -1.76 6.41
N TYR A 21 3.83 -1.84 7.70
CA TYR A 21 4.92 -2.68 8.22
C TYR A 21 4.30 -3.96 8.79
N PHE A 22 4.82 -5.09 8.37
CA PHE A 22 4.31 -6.40 8.78
C PHE A 22 5.21 -7.04 9.83
N ASP A 23 4.66 -8.01 10.56
CA ASP A 23 5.39 -8.71 11.62
C ASP A 23 6.60 -9.50 11.11
N ASN A 24 6.61 -9.86 9.83
CA ASN A 24 7.73 -10.60 9.23
C ASN A 24 8.84 -9.67 8.73
N ASP A 25 8.89 -8.42 9.20
CA ASP A 25 9.88 -7.41 8.84
C ASP A 25 9.82 -6.95 7.38
N THR A 26 8.74 -7.24 6.68
CA THR A 26 8.50 -6.68 5.35
C THR A 26 7.61 -5.43 5.44
N LYS A 27 7.60 -4.64 4.37
CA LYS A 27 6.75 -3.46 4.26
C LYS A 27 6.24 -3.33 2.84
N SER A 28 5.08 -2.68 2.68
CA SER A 28 4.46 -2.46 1.37
C SER A 28 3.72 -1.14 1.34
N ILE A 29 3.64 -0.55 0.14
CA ILE A 29 2.82 0.64 -0.09
C ILE A 29 1.48 0.16 -0.63
N LEU A 30 0.42 0.39 0.14
CA LEU A 30 -0.93 -0.07 -0.19
C LEU A 30 -1.94 1.03 0.11
N LYS A 31 -3.01 1.05 -0.69
CA LYS A 31 -4.15 1.90 -0.40
C LYS A 31 -5.14 1.10 0.45
N ILE A 32 -5.51 1.63 1.59
CA ILE A 32 -6.50 0.99 2.45
C ILE A 32 -7.88 1.36 1.93
N LEU A 33 -8.64 0.37 1.46
CA LEU A 33 -9.96 0.62 0.88
C LEU A 33 -11.05 0.54 1.93
N LYS A 34 -11.00 -0.47 2.79
CA LYS A 34 -12.00 -0.67 3.83
C LYS A 34 -11.40 -1.44 4.99
N VAL A 35 -11.69 -1.01 6.20
CA VAL A 35 -11.28 -1.70 7.41
C VAL A 35 -12.50 -2.38 8.03
N SER A 36 -12.40 -3.67 8.28
CA SER A 36 -13.43 -4.49 8.91
C SER A 36 -12.86 -5.12 10.17
N SER A 37 -13.72 -5.74 10.97
CA SER A 37 -13.26 -6.42 12.17
C SER A 37 -12.30 -7.56 11.79
N GLY A 38 -11.06 -7.46 12.23
CA GLY A 38 -10.05 -8.49 12.03
C GLY A 38 -9.27 -8.41 10.72
N ASN A 39 -9.71 -7.59 9.75
CA ASN A 39 -8.98 -7.50 8.49
C ASN A 39 -9.24 -6.17 7.77
N MET A 40 -8.49 -5.95 6.69
CA MET A 40 -8.72 -4.79 5.83
C MET A 40 -8.54 -5.18 4.37
N LEU A 41 -9.31 -4.52 3.50
CA LEU A 41 -9.19 -4.65 2.05
C LEU A 41 -8.22 -3.58 1.56
N CYS A 42 -7.17 -4.00 0.88
CA CYS A 42 -6.14 -3.12 0.38
C CYS A 42 -5.96 -3.27 -1.12
N GLN A 43 -5.41 -2.24 -1.75
CA GLN A 43 -5.12 -2.24 -3.18
C GLN A 43 -3.66 -1.85 -3.37
N ASN A 44 -2.93 -2.61 -4.21
CA ASN A 44 -1.54 -2.29 -4.49
C ASN A 44 -1.44 -1.23 -5.60
N VAL A 45 -0.20 -0.83 -5.94
CA VAL A 45 0.04 0.21 -6.94
C VAL A 45 -0.37 -0.20 -8.36
N HIS A 46 -0.56 -1.50 -8.60
CA HIS A 46 -1.00 -2.03 -9.88
C HIS A 46 -2.52 -2.23 -9.96
N GLY A 47 -3.26 -1.91 -8.91
CA GLY A 47 -4.70 -2.04 -8.88
C GLY A 47 -5.22 -3.36 -8.34
N SER A 48 -4.35 -4.30 -8.00
CA SER A 48 -4.78 -5.58 -7.43
C SER A 48 -5.22 -5.42 -5.98
N LYS A 49 -6.30 -6.08 -5.62
CA LYS A 49 -6.87 -6.01 -4.27
C LYS A 49 -6.57 -7.28 -3.50
N LYS A 50 -6.40 -7.16 -2.19
CA LYS A 50 -6.25 -8.32 -1.31
C LYS A 50 -6.70 -7.99 0.10
N LEU A 51 -7.09 -9.03 0.84
CA LEU A 51 -7.41 -8.92 2.26
C LEU A 51 -6.17 -9.18 3.10
N ILE A 52 -5.98 -8.37 4.12
CA ILE A 52 -4.86 -8.50 5.04
C ILE A 52 -5.43 -8.57 6.46
N SER A 53 -4.98 -9.56 7.23
CA SER A 53 -5.37 -9.67 8.64
C SER A 53 -4.67 -8.60 9.46
N ASP A 54 -5.40 -7.96 10.37
CA ASP A 54 -4.84 -6.88 11.17
C ASP A 54 -3.73 -7.37 12.12
N TYR A 55 -3.77 -8.63 12.55
CA TYR A 55 -2.73 -9.16 13.44
C TYR A 55 -1.38 -9.35 12.73
N GLU A 56 -1.35 -9.30 11.38
CA GLU A 56 -0.09 -9.35 10.63
C GLU A 56 0.60 -8.00 10.57
N ILE A 57 -0.06 -6.95 11.00
CA ILE A 57 0.43 -5.57 10.85
C ILE A 57 1.11 -5.13 12.14
N ARG A 58 2.36 -4.69 12.02
CA ARG A 58 3.12 -4.14 13.14
C ARG A 58 2.94 -2.63 13.26
N ASN A 59 2.86 -1.94 12.14
CA ASN A 59 2.68 -0.50 12.13
C ASN A 59 2.15 -0.03 10.78
N VAL A 60 1.61 1.18 10.75
CA VAL A 60 1.09 1.81 9.53
C VAL A 60 1.35 3.31 9.61
N GLU A 61 1.72 3.91 8.47
CA GLU A 61 1.89 5.36 8.37
C GLU A 61 1.40 5.85 7.02
N GLU A 62 0.96 7.10 6.96
CA GLU A 62 0.52 7.69 5.70
C GLU A 62 1.70 7.85 4.76
N PHE A 63 1.53 7.47 3.50
CA PHE A 63 2.56 7.61 2.47
C PHE A 63 2.25 8.80 1.58
N THR A 64 3.18 9.74 1.46
CA THR A 64 2.99 10.95 0.67
C THR A 64 3.91 11.07 -0.54
N GLY A 65 4.67 10.01 -0.84
CA GLY A 65 5.60 10.00 -1.96
C GLY A 65 4.94 9.75 -3.30
N LEU A 66 5.75 9.38 -4.28
CA LEU A 66 5.30 9.06 -5.62
C LEU A 66 4.91 7.58 -5.71
N ILE A 67 3.81 7.29 -6.39
CA ILE A 67 3.41 5.93 -6.72
C ILE A 67 3.95 5.63 -8.09
N LEU A 68 4.81 4.61 -8.17
CA LEU A 68 5.51 4.25 -9.39
C LEU A 68 5.06 2.88 -9.88
N ALA A 69 4.98 2.74 -11.19
CA ALA A 69 4.83 1.44 -11.84
C ALA A 69 6.10 1.14 -12.61
N THR A 70 6.52 -0.12 -12.58
CA THR A 70 7.66 -0.58 -13.36
C THR A 70 7.16 -1.33 -14.58
N GLY A 71 7.62 -0.91 -15.75
CA GLY A 71 7.30 -1.57 -17.00
C GLY A 71 8.55 -2.12 -17.66
N GLU A 72 8.38 -3.11 -18.50
CA GLU A 72 9.45 -3.65 -19.29
C GLU A 72 9.14 -3.47 -20.78
N GLN A 73 10.13 -3.05 -21.55
CA GLN A 73 10.02 -2.89 -22.99
C GLN A 73 11.17 -3.64 -23.65
N VAL A 74 10.88 -4.23 -24.81
CA VAL A 74 11.92 -4.84 -25.63
C VAL A 74 12.22 -3.89 -26.78
N GLN A 75 13.47 -3.45 -26.87
CA GLN A 75 13.93 -2.56 -27.92
C GLN A 75 15.22 -3.09 -28.50
N ASN A 76 15.22 -3.36 -29.79
CA ASN A 76 16.39 -3.92 -30.48
C ASN A 76 16.89 -5.23 -29.84
N GLY A 77 15.99 -6.07 -29.36
CA GLY A 77 16.34 -7.32 -28.71
C GLY A 77 16.81 -7.18 -27.25
N ILE A 78 16.78 -5.98 -26.71
CA ILE A 78 17.23 -5.71 -25.35
C ILE A 78 16.02 -5.39 -24.47
N VAL A 79 15.92 -6.05 -23.31
CA VAL A 79 14.87 -5.75 -22.33
C VAL A 79 15.29 -4.53 -21.53
N ILE A 80 14.45 -3.50 -21.54
CA ILE A 80 14.68 -2.27 -20.81
C ILE A 80 13.58 -2.12 -19.78
N SER A 81 13.97 -1.96 -18.50
CA SER A 81 13.02 -1.69 -17.42
C SER A 81 12.84 -0.19 -17.29
N THR A 82 11.59 0.25 -17.23
CA THR A 82 11.27 1.67 -17.04
C THR A 82 10.41 1.85 -15.80
N GLN A 83 10.57 2.99 -15.14
CA GLN A 83 9.69 3.38 -14.04
C GLN A 83 8.87 4.59 -14.48
N GLN A 84 7.58 4.55 -14.17
CA GLN A 84 6.68 5.64 -14.51
C GLN A 84 5.89 6.06 -13.28
N VAL A 85 5.79 7.37 -13.07
CA VAL A 85 4.97 7.90 -11.99
C VAL A 85 3.50 7.71 -12.36
N ILE A 86 2.76 6.96 -11.51
CA ILE A 86 1.31 6.79 -11.69
C ILE A 86 0.58 7.98 -11.08
N GLN A 87 0.96 8.36 -9.86
CA GLN A 87 0.29 9.44 -9.14
C GLN A 87 1.11 9.82 -7.91
N HIS A 88 0.76 10.97 -7.33
CA HIS A 88 1.26 11.35 -6.01
C HIS A 88 0.31 10.79 -4.95
N ALA A 89 0.84 10.02 -4.02
CA ALA A 89 0.04 9.45 -2.94
C ALA A 89 -0.42 10.55 -2.00
N ASN A 90 -1.73 10.59 -1.73
CA ASN A 90 -2.33 11.46 -0.71
C ASN A 90 -1.92 12.93 -0.82
N ASN A 91 -1.61 13.39 -2.01
CA ASN A 91 -1.21 14.77 -2.26
C ASN A 91 -2.45 15.57 -2.66
N ASN A 92 -2.76 16.60 -1.89
CA ASN A 92 -3.98 17.39 -2.06
C ASN A 92 -3.80 18.64 -2.91
N LYS A 93 -2.73 18.73 -3.65
CA LYS A 93 -2.51 19.88 -4.52
C LYS A 93 -3.18 19.74 -5.86
#